data_227508cb8128e49c578b7a6a8a39f181
#
_entry.id   227508cb8128e49c578b7a6a8a39f181
#
_cell.length_a   1.000
_cell.length_b   1.000
_cell.length_c   1.000
_cell.angle_alpha   90.00
_cell.angle_beta   90.00
_cell.angle_gamma   90.00
#
_symmetry.space_group_name_H-M   'P 1'
#
loop_
_entity.id
_entity.type
_entity.pdbx_description
1 polymer ?
#
loop_
_entity_poly.entity_id
_entity_poly.type
_entity_poly.pdbx_seq_one_letter_code
_entity_poly.pdbx_strand_id
1 'polypeptide(L)'
;MTTLKKIRILIVFYMVALVAAGVTAFPVECELNLLCSIFSIDPDTINQMKENSIQPLFSWLYEVKVGITETNAKYPYLAYGFDWLAYAHLMIAALFVGPYRDPIKNKWVIYWGMFACVSIFPLAFICGPIRSIPFFWTLVDCSFGLFGIIPLWYCTKLIKQYEKEVDANE
;
A
#
# COMPACT_ATOMS: atom_id res chain seq x y z
N MET A 1 14.74 14.66 -21.31
CA MET A 1 13.37 14.23 -21.00
C MET A 1 12.60 15.43 -20.48
N THR A 2 11.47 15.79 -21.08
CA THR A 2 10.67 16.97 -20.70
C THR A 2 10.10 16.82 -19.29
N THR A 3 9.86 17.93 -18.59
CA THR A 3 9.28 17.96 -17.24
C THR A 3 7.94 17.22 -17.19
N LEU A 4 7.07 17.44 -18.17
CA LEU A 4 5.79 16.71 -18.28
C LEU A 4 5.97 15.20 -18.38
N LYS A 5 6.97 14.70 -19.12
CA LYS A 5 7.23 13.26 -19.24
C LYS A 5 7.67 12.66 -17.91
N LYS A 6 8.48 13.38 -17.12
CA LYS A 6 8.88 12.94 -15.75
C LYS A 6 7.66 12.82 -14.83
N ILE A 7 6.79 13.83 -14.82
CA ILE A 7 5.55 13.83 -14.04
C ILE A 7 4.68 12.61 -14.39
N ARG A 8 4.45 12.37 -15.68
CA ARG A 8 3.64 11.24 -16.15
C ARG A 8 4.21 9.88 -15.74
N ILE A 9 5.52 9.70 -15.79
CA ILE A 9 6.19 8.46 -15.36
C ILE A 9 5.96 8.22 -13.87
N LEU A 10 6.13 9.23 -13.02
CA LEU A 10 5.89 9.11 -11.58
C LEU A 10 4.43 8.76 -11.27
N ILE A 11 3.49 9.41 -11.96
CA ILE A 11 2.06 9.13 -11.79
C ILE A 11 1.72 7.70 -12.22
N VAL A 12 2.23 7.25 -13.38
CA VAL A 12 2.03 5.86 -13.85
C VAL A 12 2.62 4.86 -12.86
N PHE A 13 3.83 5.11 -12.37
CA PHE A 13 4.45 4.26 -11.34
C PHE A 13 3.54 4.15 -10.09
N TYR A 14 3.01 5.27 -9.62
CA TYR A 14 2.12 5.31 -8.46
C TYR A 14 0.80 4.59 -8.73
N MET A 15 0.20 4.79 -9.92
CA MET A 15 -1.00 4.07 -10.34
C MET A 15 -0.78 2.55 -10.40
N VAL A 16 0.35 2.11 -10.98
CA VAL A 16 0.69 0.69 -11.06
C VAL A 16 0.87 0.09 -9.66
N ALA A 17 1.52 0.81 -8.73
CA ALA A 17 1.67 0.37 -7.36
C ALA A 17 0.30 0.21 -6.65
N LEU A 18 -0.63 1.17 -6.83
CA LEU A 18 -1.98 1.09 -6.29
C LEU A 18 -2.79 -0.05 -6.90
N VAL A 19 -2.69 -0.25 -8.22
CA VAL A 19 -3.37 -1.38 -8.90
C VAL A 19 -2.81 -2.70 -8.40
N ALA A 20 -1.49 -2.83 -8.28
CA ALA A 20 -0.86 -4.02 -7.73
C ALA A 20 -1.36 -4.31 -6.31
N ALA A 21 -1.34 -3.31 -5.42
CA ALA A 21 -1.85 -3.44 -4.05
C ALA A 21 -3.34 -3.83 -4.01
N GLY A 22 -4.16 -3.30 -4.92
CA GLY A 22 -5.57 -3.67 -5.02
C GLY A 22 -5.76 -5.10 -5.53
N VAL A 23 -5.05 -5.48 -6.59
CA VAL A 23 -5.19 -6.82 -7.18
C VAL A 23 -4.73 -7.91 -6.21
N THR A 24 -3.64 -7.67 -5.48
CA THR A 24 -3.11 -8.63 -4.50
C THR A 24 -4.01 -8.73 -3.25
N ALA A 25 -4.80 -7.72 -2.93
CA ALA A 25 -5.72 -7.78 -1.80
C ALA A 25 -6.93 -8.73 -2.01
N PHE A 26 -7.28 -9.09 -3.24
CA PHE A 26 -8.37 -10.04 -3.50
C PHE A 26 -8.04 -11.47 -3.05
N PRO A 27 -6.92 -12.10 -3.49
CA PRO A 27 -6.59 -13.47 -3.12
C PRO A 27 -5.71 -13.56 -1.87
N VAL A 28 -5.96 -12.73 -0.84
CA VAL A 28 -5.09 -12.62 0.34
C VAL A 28 -4.77 -13.97 1.00
N GLU A 29 -5.74 -14.90 1.06
CA GLU A 29 -5.52 -16.24 1.60
C GLU A 29 -4.56 -17.07 0.72
N CYS A 30 -4.72 -16.98 -0.61
CA CYS A 30 -3.83 -17.66 -1.55
C CYS A 30 -2.40 -17.10 -1.47
N GLU A 31 -2.27 -15.78 -1.34
CA GLU A 31 -0.95 -15.13 -1.20
C GLU A 31 -0.25 -15.53 0.10
N LEU A 32 -0.97 -15.55 1.23
CA LEU A 32 -0.43 -16.00 2.49
C LEU A 32 -0.02 -17.47 2.46
N ASN A 33 -0.82 -18.32 1.83
CA ASN A 33 -0.48 -19.73 1.64
C ASN A 33 0.78 -19.90 0.80
N LEU A 34 0.89 -19.14 -0.29
CA LEU A 34 2.06 -19.14 -1.16
C LEU A 34 3.31 -18.64 -0.42
N LEU A 35 3.19 -17.53 0.31
CA LEU A 35 4.27 -16.96 1.11
C LEU A 35 4.77 -17.95 2.18
N CYS A 36 3.85 -18.54 2.94
CA CYS A 36 4.20 -19.56 3.93
C CYS A 36 4.85 -20.80 3.31
N SER A 37 4.42 -21.20 2.10
CA SER A 37 5.02 -22.32 1.38
C SER A 37 6.45 -22.00 0.90
N ILE A 38 6.66 -20.80 0.30
CA ILE A 38 7.98 -20.40 -0.22
C ILE A 38 9.02 -20.30 0.91
N PHE A 39 8.63 -19.76 2.06
CA PHE A 39 9.53 -19.56 3.20
C PHE A 39 9.48 -20.71 4.23
N SER A 40 8.77 -21.80 3.94
CA SER A 40 8.58 -22.93 4.84
C SER A 40 8.12 -22.48 6.24
N ILE A 41 7.14 -21.56 6.28
CA ILE A 41 6.59 -21.02 7.53
C ILE A 41 5.55 -22.02 8.06
N ASP A 42 5.98 -22.89 8.96
CA ASP A 42 5.19 -23.90 9.67
C ASP A 42 5.58 -23.94 11.16
N PRO A 43 4.76 -24.57 12.04
CA PRO A 43 5.02 -24.60 13.46
C PRO A 43 6.37 -25.23 13.84
N ASP A 44 6.83 -26.22 13.08
CA ASP A 44 8.08 -26.93 13.37
C ASP A 44 9.28 -26.02 13.05
N THR A 45 9.25 -25.38 11.90
CA THR A 45 10.27 -24.39 11.49
C THR A 45 10.33 -23.21 12.46
N ILE A 46 9.17 -22.67 12.87
CA ILE A 46 9.10 -21.56 13.83
C ILE A 46 9.69 -21.98 15.19
N ASN A 47 9.39 -23.20 15.67
CA ASN A 47 9.93 -23.71 16.92
C ASN A 47 11.45 -23.93 16.88
N GLN A 48 12.00 -24.30 15.71
CA GLN A 48 13.44 -24.44 15.53
C GLN A 48 14.18 -23.10 15.49
N MET A 49 13.47 -22.02 15.14
CA MET A 49 14.02 -20.66 15.06
C MET A 49 14.12 -19.97 16.44
N LYS A 50 14.02 -20.69 17.57
CA LYS A 50 14.12 -20.10 18.91
C LYS A 50 15.35 -19.19 18.99
N GLU A 51 15.12 -17.91 19.36
CA GLU A 51 16.13 -16.84 19.48
C GLU A 51 16.56 -16.14 18.17
N ASN A 52 15.95 -16.45 17.02
CA ASN A 52 16.23 -15.70 15.80
C ASN A 52 15.36 -14.42 15.73
N SER A 53 15.96 -13.29 15.36
CA SER A 53 15.26 -12.01 15.22
C SER A 53 14.09 -12.01 14.20
N ILE A 54 14.05 -12.99 13.29
CA ILE A 54 13.00 -13.16 12.26
C ILE A 54 11.82 -14.01 12.79
N GLN A 55 12.00 -14.77 13.86
CA GLN A 55 10.96 -15.65 14.43
C GLN A 55 9.63 -14.92 14.73
N PRO A 56 9.61 -13.71 15.32
CA PRO A 56 8.35 -13.00 15.57
C PRO A 56 7.57 -12.68 14.29
N LEU A 57 8.27 -12.39 13.19
CA LEU A 57 7.65 -12.13 11.90
C LEU A 57 7.00 -13.40 11.33
N PHE A 58 7.69 -14.54 11.39
CA PHE A 58 7.18 -15.83 10.90
C PHE A 58 5.99 -16.31 11.75
N SER A 59 6.08 -16.17 13.08
CA SER A 59 4.97 -16.49 13.98
C SER A 59 3.73 -15.65 13.66
N TRP A 60 3.93 -14.36 13.44
CA TRP A 60 2.84 -13.43 13.07
C TRP A 60 2.21 -13.80 11.72
N LEU A 61 3.01 -14.03 10.68
CA LEU A 61 2.50 -14.42 9.37
C LEU A 61 1.72 -15.74 9.41
N TYR A 62 2.19 -16.71 10.20
CA TYR A 62 1.48 -17.98 10.40
C TYR A 62 0.15 -17.79 11.14
N GLU A 63 0.14 -16.98 12.19
CA GLU A 63 -1.07 -16.64 12.95
C GLU A 63 -2.11 -15.94 12.07
N VAL A 64 -1.69 -14.97 11.27
CA VAL A 64 -2.57 -14.28 10.32
C VAL A 64 -3.13 -15.26 9.29
N LYS A 65 -2.29 -16.15 8.72
CA LYS A 65 -2.73 -17.20 7.80
C LYS A 65 -3.82 -18.08 8.41
N VAL A 66 -3.57 -18.62 9.62
CA VAL A 66 -4.53 -19.49 10.32
C VAL A 66 -5.83 -18.72 10.58
N GLY A 67 -5.74 -17.50 11.10
CA GLY A 67 -6.90 -16.67 11.41
C GLY A 67 -7.75 -16.36 10.18
N ILE A 68 -7.15 -16.06 9.04
CA ILE A 68 -7.87 -15.81 7.78
C ILE A 68 -8.53 -17.10 7.27
N THR A 69 -7.80 -18.22 7.25
CA THR A 69 -8.33 -19.51 6.77
C THR A 69 -9.51 -19.98 7.62
N GLU A 70 -9.39 -19.95 8.95
CA GLU A 70 -10.47 -20.31 9.87
C GLU A 70 -11.68 -19.37 9.75
N THR A 71 -11.42 -18.07 9.61
CA THR A 71 -12.49 -17.07 9.45
C THR A 71 -13.22 -17.28 8.14
N ASN A 72 -12.53 -17.51 7.04
CA ASN A 72 -13.13 -17.77 5.73
C ASN A 72 -13.93 -19.08 5.71
N ALA A 73 -13.44 -20.11 6.38
CA ALA A 73 -14.19 -21.38 6.48
C ALA A 73 -15.50 -21.22 7.28
N LYS A 74 -15.50 -20.39 8.33
CA LYS A 74 -16.65 -20.22 9.21
C LYS A 74 -17.57 -19.07 8.81
N TYR A 75 -16.97 -17.98 8.34
CA TYR A 75 -17.67 -16.72 8.04
C TYR A 75 -17.19 -16.09 6.73
N PRO A 76 -17.41 -16.76 5.57
CA PRO A 76 -16.83 -16.34 4.28
C PRO A 76 -17.25 -14.90 3.87
N TYR A 77 -18.40 -14.42 4.35
CA TYR A 77 -18.86 -13.05 4.07
C TYR A 77 -17.95 -11.96 4.67
N LEU A 78 -17.10 -12.27 5.66
CA LEU A 78 -16.14 -11.30 6.21
C LEU A 78 -15.01 -10.98 5.22
N ALA A 79 -14.68 -11.93 4.33
CA ALA A 79 -13.71 -11.70 3.25
C ALA A 79 -14.17 -10.60 2.28
N TYR A 80 -15.47 -10.36 2.18
CA TYR A 80 -16.03 -9.28 1.36
C TYR A 80 -15.48 -7.89 1.73
N GLY A 81 -15.02 -7.71 2.97
CA GLY A 81 -14.30 -6.50 3.38
C GLY A 81 -12.97 -6.31 2.64
N PHE A 82 -12.25 -7.39 2.34
CA PHE A 82 -11.02 -7.33 1.54
C PHE A 82 -11.32 -6.99 0.08
N ASP A 83 -12.43 -7.50 -0.47
CA ASP A 83 -12.87 -7.14 -1.83
C ASP A 83 -13.14 -5.64 -1.96
N TRP A 84 -13.79 -5.04 -0.96
CA TRP A 84 -14.01 -3.59 -0.92
C TRP A 84 -12.72 -2.80 -0.78
N LEU A 85 -11.75 -3.28 0.01
CA LEU A 85 -10.43 -2.67 0.14
C LEU A 85 -9.67 -2.72 -1.19
N ALA A 86 -9.68 -3.88 -1.86
CA ALA A 86 -9.11 -4.08 -3.18
C ALA A 86 -9.72 -3.13 -4.22
N TYR A 87 -11.05 -3.07 -4.27
CA TYR A 87 -11.77 -2.15 -5.16
C TYR A 87 -11.45 -0.69 -4.87
N ALA A 88 -11.34 -0.30 -3.61
CA ALA A 88 -10.98 1.07 -3.24
C ALA A 88 -9.60 1.48 -3.79
N HIS A 89 -8.60 0.58 -3.75
CA HIS A 89 -7.29 0.83 -4.35
C HIS A 89 -7.37 1.05 -5.86
N LEU A 90 -8.19 0.29 -6.57
CA LEU A 90 -8.40 0.45 -8.01
C LEU A 90 -9.08 1.80 -8.33
N MET A 91 -10.05 2.21 -7.52
CA MET A 91 -10.72 3.51 -7.68
C MET A 91 -9.77 4.67 -7.37
N ILE A 92 -8.93 4.56 -6.36
CA ILE A 92 -7.90 5.54 -6.07
C ILE A 92 -6.90 5.62 -7.22
N ALA A 93 -6.46 4.49 -7.78
CA ALA A 93 -5.58 4.49 -8.95
C ALA A 93 -6.23 5.20 -10.14
N ALA A 94 -7.51 4.97 -10.41
CA ALA A 94 -8.25 5.62 -11.48
C ALA A 94 -8.33 7.15 -11.31
N LEU A 95 -8.39 7.65 -10.07
CA LEU A 95 -8.40 9.10 -9.79
C LEU A 95 -7.11 9.79 -10.28
N PHE A 96 -5.97 9.08 -10.28
CA PHE A 96 -4.69 9.63 -10.78
C PHE A 96 -4.63 9.78 -12.31
N VAL A 97 -5.61 9.30 -13.05
CA VAL A 97 -5.75 9.61 -14.49
C VAL A 97 -5.93 11.12 -14.72
N GLY A 98 -6.56 11.84 -13.78
CA GLY A 98 -6.70 13.29 -13.85
C GLY A 98 -5.35 14.01 -13.97
N PRO A 99 -4.46 13.91 -12.96
CA PRO A 99 -3.13 14.53 -13.03
C PRO A 99 -2.21 13.93 -14.10
N TYR A 100 -2.42 12.70 -14.56
CA TYR A 100 -1.71 12.16 -15.72
C TYR A 100 -2.04 12.92 -17.01
N ARG A 101 -3.31 13.30 -17.22
CA ARG A 101 -3.77 14.05 -18.37
C ARG A 101 -3.38 15.52 -18.28
N ASP A 102 -3.71 16.15 -17.16
CA ASP A 102 -3.44 17.56 -16.88
C ASP A 102 -2.94 17.74 -15.44
N PRO A 103 -1.62 17.73 -15.22
CA PRO A 103 -1.05 17.78 -13.88
C PRO A 103 -1.24 19.14 -13.20
N ILE A 104 -1.35 20.24 -13.96
CA ILE A 104 -1.54 21.58 -13.39
C ILE A 104 -2.96 21.71 -12.82
N LYS A 105 -3.95 21.40 -13.64
CA LYS A 105 -5.35 21.50 -13.26
C LYS A 105 -5.74 20.53 -12.14
N ASN A 106 -5.14 19.35 -12.14
CA ASN A 106 -5.48 18.27 -11.18
C ASN A 106 -4.43 18.09 -10.09
N LYS A 107 -3.59 19.08 -9.79
CA LYS A 107 -2.58 19.01 -8.73
C LYS A 107 -3.16 18.70 -7.35
N TRP A 108 -4.43 19.02 -7.12
CA TRP A 108 -5.11 18.71 -5.86
C TRP A 108 -5.17 17.21 -5.56
N VAL A 109 -5.24 16.34 -6.59
CA VAL A 109 -5.21 14.87 -6.42
C VAL A 109 -3.87 14.42 -5.83
N ILE A 110 -2.77 15.05 -6.25
CA ILE A 110 -1.43 14.74 -5.71
C ILE A 110 -1.35 15.14 -4.23
N TYR A 111 -1.88 16.33 -3.86
CA TYR A 111 -1.94 16.74 -2.46
C TYR A 111 -2.82 15.83 -1.62
N TRP A 112 -3.96 15.40 -2.17
CA TRP A 112 -4.84 14.44 -1.52
C TRP A 112 -4.15 13.09 -1.30
N GLY A 113 -3.41 12.60 -2.29
CA GLY A 113 -2.59 11.39 -2.16
C GLY A 113 -1.52 11.51 -1.06
N MET A 114 -0.87 12.67 -0.95
CA MET A 114 0.08 12.94 0.13
C MET A 114 -0.62 12.95 1.50
N PHE A 115 -1.79 13.58 1.59
CA PHE A 115 -2.61 13.55 2.81
C PHE A 115 -3.01 12.12 3.19
N ALA A 116 -3.41 11.29 2.21
CA ALA A 116 -3.72 9.88 2.45
C ALA A 116 -2.50 9.12 2.99
N CYS A 117 -1.30 9.34 2.43
CA CYS A 117 -0.06 8.74 2.94
C CYS A 117 0.22 9.13 4.40
N VAL A 118 0.01 10.40 4.76
CA VAL A 118 0.21 10.87 6.15
C VAL A 118 -0.85 10.29 7.08
N SER A 119 -2.09 10.11 6.63
CA SER A 119 -3.19 9.58 7.44
C SER A 119 -3.02 8.10 7.82
N ILE A 120 -2.13 7.36 7.16
CA ILE A 120 -1.78 5.98 7.53
C ILE A 120 -1.18 5.94 8.95
N PHE A 121 -0.35 6.92 9.33
CA PHE A 121 0.31 6.90 10.63
C PHE A 121 -0.67 6.94 11.81
N PRO A 122 -1.57 7.93 11.94
CA PRO A 122 -2.54 7.92 13.04
C PRO A 122 -3.46 6.70 12.96
N LEU A 123 -3.85 6.23 11.77
CA LEU A 123 -4.65 5.03 11.62
C LEU A 123 -3.92 3.81 12.21
N ALA A 124 -2.68 3.58 11.80
CA ALA A 124 -1.89 2.42 12.24
C ALA A 124 -1.60 2.47 13.75
N PHE A 125 -1.23 3.62 14.30
CA PHE A 125 -0.93 3.77 15.73
C PHE A 125 -2.17 3.72 16.64
N ILE A 126 -3.36 4.05 16.13
CA ILE A 126 -4.61 3.96 16.89
C ILE A 126 -5.21 2.55 16.76
N CYS A 127 -5.37 2.06 15.53
CA CYS A 127 -6.06 0.80 15.26
C CYS A 127 -5.17 -0.43 15.54
N GLY A 128 -3.86 -0.32 15.35
CA GLY A 128 -2.92 -1.42 15.60
C GLY A 128 -3.04 -1.98 17.02
N PRO A 129 -2.85 -1.19 18.07
CA PRO A 129 -2.99 -1.65 19.45
C PRO A 129 -4.40 -2.18 19.78
N ILE A 130 -5.46 -1.54 19.25
CA ILE A 130 -6.86 -1.98 19.46
C ILE A 130 -7.09 -3.36 18.87
N ARG A 131 -6.39 -3.71 17.79
CA ARG A 131 -6.51 -5.00 17.09
C ARG A 131 -5.41 -6.00 17.46
N SER A 132 -4.60 -5.69 18.50
CA SER A 132 -3.47 -6.52 18.94
C SER A 132 -2.43 -6.78 17.84
N ILE A 133 -2.30 -5.85 16.88
CA ILE A 133 -1.27 -5.92 15.84
C ILE A 133 0.10 -5.69 16.48
N PRO A 134 1.11 -6.55 16.22
CA PRO A 134 2.45 -6.35 16.74
C PRO A 134 3.04 -5.02 16.29
N PHE A 135 3.78 -4.34 17.17
CA PHE A 135 4.34 -3.02 16.88
C PHE A 135 5.24 -3.00 15.65
N PHE A 136 6.04 -4.05 15.44
CA PHE A 136 6.88 -4.15 14.25
C PHE A 136 6.04 -4.19 12.95
N TRP A 137 4.85 -4.82 12.99
CA TRP A 137 3.93 -4.84 11.84
C TRP A 137 3.29 -3.48 11.61
N THR A 138 2.93 -2.77 12.68
CA THR A 138 2.48 -1.37 12.60
C THR A 138 3.52 -0.49 11.87
N LEU A 139 4.83 -0.73 12.08
CA LEU A 139 5.88 -0.02 11.34
C LEU A 139 5.93 -0.43 9.85
N VAL A 140 5.65 -1.69 9.53
CA VAL A 140 5.51 -2.14 8.13
C VAL A 140 4.35 -1.39 7.46
N ASP A 141 3.19 -1.28 8.11
CA ASP A 141 2.05 -0.54 7.60
C ASP A 141 2.39 0.94 7.37
N CYS A 142 3.07 1.59 8.32
CA CYS A 142 3.55 2.97 8.19
C CYS A 142 4.52 3.16 7.03
N SER A 143 5.29 2.13 6.66
CA SER A 143 6.24 2.20 5.56
C SER A 143 5.57 2.49 4.21
N PHE A 144 4.35 2.01 3.98
CA PHE A 144 3.58 2.30 2.77
C PHE A 144 3.29 3.81 2.64
N GLY A 145 2.95 4.48 3.76
CA GLY A 145 2.79 5.93 3.78
C GLY A 145 4.08 6.66 3.48
N LEU A 146 5.19 6.23 4.09
CA LEU A 146 6.50 6.84 3.91
C LEU A 146 7.00 6.69 2.46
N PHE A 147 6.94 5.49 1.89
CA PHE A 147 7.36 5.26 0.50
C PHE A 147 6.41 5.89 -0.52
N GLY A 148 5.12 5.96 -0.22
CA GLY A 148 4.11 6.59 -1.07
C GLY A 148 4.26 8.10 -1.18
N ILE A 149 4.62 8.79 -0.08
CA ILE A 149 4.71 10.25 -0.07
C ILE A 149 5.91 10.78 -0.88
N ILE A 150 7.02 10.03 -0.97
CA ILE A 150 8.25 10.46 -1.66
C ILE A 150 8.00 10.77 -3.14
N PRO A 151 7.46 9.85 -3.96
CA PRO A 151 7.19 10.13 -5.38
C PRO A 151 6.15 11.24 -5.58
N LEU A 152 5.14 11.32 -4.72
CA LEU A 152 4.12 12.36 -4.80
C LEU A 152 4.70 13.75 -4.47
N TRP A 153 5.52 13.85 -3.43
CA TRP A 153 6.22 15.09 -3.09
C TRP A 153 7.15 15.54 -4.22
N TYR A 154 7.91 14.61 -4.81
CA TYR A 154 8.74 14.95 -5.96
C TYR A 154 7.90 15.38 -7.16
N CYS A 155 6.75 14.74 -7.38
CA CYS A 155 5.79 15.13 -8.41
C CYS A 155 5.30 16.58 -8.23
N THR A 156 5.02 17.03 -6.99
CA THR A 156 4.61 18.42 -6.73
C THR A 156 5.68 19.44 -7.13
N LYS A 157 6.97 19.11 -6.92
CA LYS A 157 8.08 19.98 -7.34
C LYS A 157 8.15 20.08 -8.86
N LEU A 158 7.99 18.96 -9.55
CA LEU A 158 8.00 18.94 -11.01
C LEU A 158 6.78 19.68 -11.62
N ILE A 159 5.60 19.58 -10.99
CA ILE A 159 4.42 20.32 -11.42
C ILE A 159 4.66 21.82 -11.30
N LYS A 160 5.22 22.31 -10.18
CA LYS A 160 5.58 23.72 -10.02
C LYS A 160 6.60 24.22 -11.06
N GLN A 161 7.55 23.36 -11.44
CA GLN A 161 8.49 23.68 -12.52
C GLN A 161 7.78 23.74 -13.86
N TYR A 162 6.89 22.80 -14.14
CA TYR A 162 6.14 22.72 -15.39
C TYR A 162 5.17 23.92 -15.54
N GLU A 163 4.53 24.37 -14.46
CA GLU A 163 3.72 25.60 -14.45
C GLU A 163 4.55 26.80 -14.95
N LYS A 164 5.76 27.01 -14.41
CA LYS A 164 6.65 28.11 -14.83
C LYS A 164 7.12 27.98 -16.28
N GLU A 165 7.34 26.74 -16.77
CA GLU A 165 7.71 26.49 -18.17
C GLU A 165 6.55 26.85 -19.13
N VAL A 166 5.30 26.63 -18.73
CA VAL A 166 4.11 26.97 -19.50
C VAL A 166 3.91 28.48 -19.51
N ASP A 167 3.92 29.13 -18.33
CA ASP A 167 3.74 30.59 -18.18
C ASP A 167 4.81 31.40 -18.94
N ALA A 168 6.03 30.86 -19.08
CA ALA A 168 7.11 31.54 -19.80
C ALA A 168 7.00 31.42 -21.33
N ASN A 169 6.12 30.55 -21.83
CA ASN A 169 5.88 30.34 -23.27
C ASN A 169 4.57 30.96 -23.77
N GLU A 170 3.75 31.54 -22.88
CA GLU A 170 2.59 32.38 -23.18
C GLU A 170 2.99 33.86 -23.29
#